data_02196a2f81fa8d1c76e5344929eaa3e8
#
_entry.id   02196a2f81fa8d1c76e5344929eaa3e8
#
_cell.length_a   1.000
_cell.length_b   1.000
_cell.length_c   1.000
_cell.angle_alpha   90.00
_cell.angle_beta   90.00
_cell.angle_gamma   90.00
#
_symmetry.space_group_name_H-M   'P 1'
#
loop_
_entity.id
_entity.type
_entity.pdbx_description
1 polymer ?
#
loop_
_entity_poly.entity_id
_entity_poly.type
_entity_poly.pdbx_seq_one_letter_code
_entity_poly.pdbx_strand_id
1 'polypeptide(L)'
;MWSLFRLLDDGCRVEVLDVGASLASTAPYQKLVETGRARVTGFEPNEAEYERLRSSYGLTHRFYPLFVGDGKEATFHETNNPFTGSLYAPNTPLLEKFHALASLVTPVAEHRVATTCLDDIADLGDIDFIKIDVQGAELDVLRNGQRILQGVLAIQTEVNFLEQYHGQAMFSDLDAFLRANGFQFHCVLGYGWRPFLPLLNPRAGVKAFNQQVWADAVYVRDWMQLDRLSAEKLE
;
A
#
# COMPACT_ATOMS: atom_id res chain seq x y z
N MET A 1 28.28 -13.02 -5.90
CA MET A 1 27.12 -12.27 -5.46
C MET A 1 25.91 -12.89 -6.13
N TRP A 2 24.97 -13.44 -5.37
CA TRP A 2 23.73 -13.99 -5.88
C TRP A 2 22.84 -12.83 -6.35
N SER A 3 22.25 -12.97 -7.51
CA SER A 3 21.31 -12.01 -8.06
C SER A 3 20.04 -12.76 -8.46
N LEU A 4 18.89 -12.33 -7.99
CA LEU A 4 17.59 -12.87 -8.40
C LEU A 4 17.45 -12.88 -9.94
N PHE A 5 18.01 -11.87 -10.62
CA PHE A 5 18.02 -11.77 -12.08
C PHE A 5 18.75 -12.90 -12.80
N ARG A 6 19.59 -13.67 -12.10
CA ARG A 6 20.27 -14.85 -12.68
C ARG A 6 19.47 -16.15 -12.49
N LEU A 7 18.46 -16.11 -11.62
CA LEU A 7 17.60 -17.26 -11.33
C LEU A 7 16.29 -17.19 -12.13
N LEU A 8 15.84 -15.98 -12.45
CA LEU A 8 14.64 -15.78 -13.26
C LEU A 8 15.00 -16.03 -14.73
N ASP A 9 14.22 -16.86 -15.40
CA ASP A 9 14.29 -17.04 -16.84
C ASP A 9 14.08 -15.71 -17.57
N ASP A 10 14.70 -15.51 -18.75
CA ASP A 10 14.63 -14.24 -19.49
C ASP A 10 13.20 -13.86 -19.94
N GLY A 11 12.27 -14.83 -19.90
CA GLY A 11 10.85 -14.64 -20.19
C GLY A 11 9.97 -14.27 -18.98
N CYS A 12 10.47 -14.44 -17.74
CA CYS A 12 9.67 -14.20 -16.56
C CYS A 12 9.42 -12.72 -16.32
N ARG A 13 8.15 -12.34 -16.19
CA ARG A 13 7.70 -10.98 -15.92
C ARG A 13 6.74 -10.97 -14.74
N VAL A 14 6.99 -10.11 -13.77
CA VAL A 14 6.16 -9.92 -12.58
C VAL A 14 5.01 -8.96 -12.88
N GLU A 15 3.78 -9.40 -12.68
CA GLU A 15 2.58 -8.57 -12.77
C GLU A 15 2.36 -7.87 -11.43
N VAL A 16 2.51 -6.56 -11.42
CA VAL A 16 2.45 -5.72 -10.22
C VAL A 16 1.13 -4.95 -10.20
N LEU A 17 0.47 -4.99 -9.05
CA LEU A 17 -0.66 -4.12 -8.71
C LEU A 17 -0.20 -3.10 -7.67
N ASP A 18 -0.30 -1.80 -7.96
CA ASP A 18 0.02 -0.72 -7.03
C ASP A 18 -1.22 0.13 -6.74
N VAL A 19 -1.76 0.00 -5.53
CA VAL A 19 -2.92 0.77 -5.06
C VAL A 19 -2.42 1.92 -4.19
N GLY A 20 -2.71 3.15 -4.60
CA GLY A 20 -2.04 4.34 -4.10
C GLY A 20 -0.66 4.50 -4.73
N ALA A 21 -0.61 4.38 -6.08
CA ALA A 21 0.62 4.53 -6.83
C ALA A 21 1.13 5.98 -6.78
N SER A 22 2.43 6.17 -6.59
CA SER A 22 3.01 7.50 -6.50
C SER A 22 4.46 7.52 -6.94
N LEU A 23 4.91 8.68 -7.46
CA LEU A 23 6.31 8.97 -7.75
C LEU A 23 7.04 9.69 -6.60
N ALA A 24 6.40 9.85 -5.44
CA ALA A 24 7.01 10.54 -4.30
C ALA A 24 8.20 9.77 -3.70
N SER A 25 8.22 8.44 -3.86
CA SER A 25 9.33 7.58 -3.45
C SER A 25 9.65 6.54 -4.51
N THR A 26 10.81 5.90 -4.40
CA THR A 26 11.17 4.78 -5.28
C THR A 26 10.29 3.58 -4.94
N ALA A 27 9.54 3.11 -5.92
CA ALA A 27 8.69 1.93 -5.75
C ALA A 27 9.52 0.67 -5.47
N PRO A 28 9.05 -0.28 -4.64
CA PRO A 28 9.80 -1.49 -4.30
C PRO A 28 10.14 -2.37 -5.52
N TYR A 29 9.33 -2.28 -6.56
CA TYR A 29 9.46 -3.01 -7.82
C TYR A 29 10.18 -2.20 -8.93
N GLN A 30 10.65 -0.98 -8.64
CA GLN A 30 11.24 -0.07 -9.63
C GLN A 30 12.35 -0.72 -10.47
N LYS A 31 13.21 -1.51 -9.82
CA LYS A 31 14.31 -2.18 -10.53
C LYS A 31 13.83 -3.25 -11.52
N LEU A 32 12.71 -3.90 -11.25
CA LEU A 32 12.09 -4.86 -12.20
C LEU A 32 11.51 -4.10 -13.41
N VAL A 33 10.92 -2.94 -13.19
CA VAL A 33 10.43 -2.07 -14.27
C VAL A 33 11.58 -1.62 -15.16
N GLU A 34 12.67 -1.10 -14.59
CA GLU A 34 13.86 -0.63 -15.32
C GLU A 34 14.51 -1.73 -16.18
N THR A 35 14.41 -2.98 -15.76
CA THR A 35 14.94 -4.14 -16.49
C THR A 35 13.93 -4.80 -17.42
N GLY A 36 12.72 -4.23 -17.55
CA GLY A 36 11.65 -4.79 -18.40
C GLY A 36 11.01 -6.07 -17.84
N ARG A 37 11.26 -6.39 -16.56
CA ARG A 37 10.80 -7.62 -15.89
C ARG A 37 9.57 -7.41 -15.00
N ALA A 38 8.94 -6.26 -15.07
CA ALA A 38 7.65 -6.03 -14.43
C ALA A 38 6.70 -5.29 -15.36
N ARG A 39 5.41 -5.59 -15.22
CA ARG A 39 4.32 -4.77 -15.74
C ARG A 39 3.50 -4.27 -14.56
N VAL A 40 3.25 -2.97 -14.53
CA VAL A 40 2.54 -2.32 -13.42
C VAL A 40 1.13 -1.94 -13.87
N THR A 41 0.16 -2.30 -13.05
CA THR A 41 -1.18 -1.73 -13.07
C THR A 41 -1.35 -0.93 -11.78
N GLY A 42 -1.52 0.38 -11.88
CA GLY A 42 -1.57 1.29 -10.75
C GLY A 42 -2.91 2.03 -10.65
N PHE A 43 -3.27 2.38 -9.41
CA PHE A 43 -4.44 3.19 -9.09
C PHE A 43 -4.02 4.42 -8.30
N GLU A 44 -4.34 5.60 -8.83
CA GLU A 44 -4.07 6.88 -8.20
C GLU A 44 -5.18 7.88 -8.57
N PRO A 45 -6.05 8.22 -7.61
CA PRO A 45 -7.19 9.10 -7.90
C PRO A 45 -6.83 10.57 -8.11
N ASN A 46 -5.67 11.03 -7.63
CA ASN A 46 -5.21 12.40 -7.88
C ASN A 46 -4.80 12.56 -9.34
N GLU A 47 -5.54 13.39 -10.09
CA GLU A 47 -5.35 13.58 -11.53
C GLU A 47 -3.93 14.02 -11.90
N ALA A 48 -3.32 14.92 -11.11
CA ALA A 48 -1.99 15.42 -11.40
C ALA A 48 -0.92 14.32 -11.22
N GLU A 49 -1.03 13.50 -10.18
CA GLU A 49 -0.11 12.38 -9.94
C GLU A 49 -0.34 11.24 -10.93
N TYR A 50 -1.60 10.95 -11.26
CA TYR A 50 -1.97 10.00 -12.31
C TYR A 50 -1.33 10.34 -13.67
N GLU A 51 -1.40 11.60 -14.12
CA GLU A 51 -0.78 12.02 -15.37
C GLU A 51 0.76 11.95 -15.32
N ARG A 52 1.36 12.22 -14.15
CA ARG A 52 2.80 12.05 -13.94
C ARG A 52 3.21 10.58 -14.04
N LEU A 53 2.46 9.67 -13.41
CA LEU A 53 2.68 8.22 -13.49
C LEU A 53 2.61 7.73 -14.93
N ARG A 54 1.54 8.06 -15.67
CA ARG A 54 1.39 7.68 -17.09
C ARG A 54 2.55 8.16 -17.94
N SER A 55 2.98 9.40 -17.74
CA SER A 55 4.09 9.99 -18.49
C SER A 55 5.43 9.30 -18.18
N SER A 56 5.65 8.92 -16.92
CA SER A 56 6.90 8.33 -16.44
C SER A 56 7.05 6.86 -16.82
N TYR A 57 5.97 6.08 -16.74
CA TYR A 57 5.99 4.63 -16.99
C TYR A 57 5.74 4.26 -18.46
N GLY A 58 5.12 5.15 -19.25
CA GLY A 58 4.82 4.90 -20.66
C GLY A 58 3.68 3.89 -20.88
N LEU A 59 3.51 3.46 -22.14
CA LEU A 59 2.34 2.68 -22.59
C LEU A 59 2.35 1.20 -22.20
N THR A 60 3.46 0.67 -21.71
CA THR A 60 3.57 -0.74 -21.30
C THR A 60 2.97 -1.00 -19.93
N HIS A 61 2.71 0.05 -19.16
CA HIS A 61 2.11 0.03 -17.84
C HIS A 61 0.72 0.69 -17.89
N ARG A 62 -0.16 0.33 -16.97
CA ARG A 62 -1.53 0.83 -16.92
C ARG A 62 -1.74 1.60 -15.63
N PHE A 63 -2.38 2.77 -15.72
CA PHE A 63 -2.78 3.54 -14.56
C PHE A 63 -4.23 3.97 -14.70
N TYR A 64 -4.96 4.02 -13.58
CA TYR A 64 -6.37 4.35 -13.52
C TYR A 64 -6.61 5.42 -12.44
N PRO A 65 -7.35 6.50 -12.75
CA PRO A 65 -7.70 7.54 -11.79
C PRO A 65 -8.92 7.11 -10.96
N LEU A 66 -8.78 6.01 -10.20
CA LEU A 66 -9.86 5.39 -9.45
C LEU A 66 -9.52 5.31 -7.97
N PHE A 67 -10.51 5.59 -7.13
CA PHE A 67 -10.49 5.19 -5.72
C PHE A 67 -10.82 3.70 -5.63
N VAL A 68 -9.90 2.92 -5.10
CA VAL A 68 -10.14 1.50 -4.81
C VAL A 68 -10.67 1.35 -3.38
N GLY A 69 -11.73 0.56 -3.20
CA GLY A 69 -12.40 0.37 -1.91
C GLY A 69 -13.45 -0.73 -1.96
N ASP A 70 -14.61 -0.48 -1.34
CA ASP A 70 -15.70 -1.45 -1.21
C ASP A 70 -16.78 -1.37 -2.31
N GLY A 71 -16.55 -0.57 -3.34
CA GLY A 71 -17.48 -0.39 -4.47
C GLY A 71 -18.65 0.56 -4.20
N LYS A 72 -18.65 1.27 -3.06
CA LYS A 72 -19.69 2.22 -2.70
C LYS A 72 -19.23 3.66 -2.78
N GLU A 73 -20.17 4.58 -2.62
CA GLU A 73 -19.84 5.98 -2.34
C GLU A 73 -19.18 6.11 -0.96
N ALA A 74 -18.09 6.86 -0.92
CA ALA A 74 -17.34 7.17 0.29
C ALA A 74 -17.07 8.67 0.40
N THR A 75 -16.62 9.12 1.56
CA THR A 75 -16.07 10.46 1.75
C THR A 75 -14.55 10.37 1.69
N PHE A 76 -13.94 11.08 0.76
CA PHE A 76 -12.50 11.30 0.74
C PHE A 76 -12.16 12.55 1.52
N HIS A 77 -11.32 12.41 2.54
CA HIS A 77 -10.82 13.49 3.38
C HIS A 77 -9.49 13.98 2.82
N GLU A 78 -9.55 15.08 2.09
CA GLU A 78 -8.36 15.75 1.56
C GLU A 78 -7.59 16.43 2.68
N THR A 79 -6.26 16.29 2.65
CA THR A 79 -5.36 16.91 3.62
C THR A 79 -4.41 17.88 2.92
N ASN A 80 -3.69 18.68 3.73
CA ASN A 80 -2.67 19.62 3.26
C ASN A 80 -1.47 18.94 2.55
N ASN A 81 -1.33 17.64 2.69
CA ASN A 81 -0.32 16.84 2.02
C ASN A 81 -1.02 15.85 1.07
N PRO A 82 -0.79 15.90 -0.24
CA PRO A 82 -1.50 15.06 -1.21
C PRO A 82 -1.32 13.54 -1.00
N PHE A 83 -0.32 13.13 -0.20
CA PHE A 83 -0.02 11.74 0.09
C PHE A 83 -0.64 11.23 1.41
N THR A 84 -1.44 12.03 2.09
CA THR A 84 -2.06 11.67 3.38
C THR A 84 -3.59 11.80 3.36
N GLY A 85 -4.18 12.03 2.19
CA GLY A 85 -5.62 11.96 2.01
C GLY A 85 -6.14 10.54 2.17
N SER A 86 -7.33 10.36 2.76
CA SER A 86 -7.87 9.06 3.13
C SER A 86 -9.38 8.97 2.92
N LEU A 87 -9.89 7.75 2.76
CA LEU A 87 -11.33 7.45 2.87
C LEU A 87 -11.83 7.45 4.32
N TYR A 88 -10.93 7.62 5.28
CA TYR A 88 -11.21 7.70 6.71
C TYR A 88 -10.85 9.09 7.25
N ALA A 89 -11.66 9.61 8.18
CA ALA A 89 -11.41 10.91 8.78
C ALA A 89 -10.14 10.89 9.64
N PRO A 90 -9.22 11.88 9.53
CA PRO A 90 -8.05 11.97 10.38
C PRO A 90 -8.39 12.05 11.86
N ASN A 91 -7.73 11.26 12.70
CA ASN A 91 -7.86 11.29 14.15
C ASN A 91 -7.01 12.43 14.75
N THR A 92 -7.40 13.66 14.46
CA THR A 92 -6.66 14.86 14.88
C THR A 92 -6.29 14.85 16.36
N PRO A 93 -7.20 14.50 17.33
CA PRO A 93 -6.85 14.46 18.75
C PRO A 93 -5.69 13.51 19.09
N LEU A 94 -5.57 12.40 18.38
CA LEU A 94 -4.44 11.48 18.53
C LEU A 94 -3.18 12.04 17.86
N LEU A 95 -3.31 12.53 16.63
CA LEU A 95 -2.18 13.03 15.84
C LEU A 95 -1.47 14.20 16.54
N GLU A 96 -2.21 15.05 17.27
CA GLU A 96 -1.67 16.17 18.06
C GLU A 96 -0.82 15.73 19.26
N LYS A 97 -0.88 14.46 19.68
CA LYS A 97 -0.02 13.92 20.74
C LYS A 97 1.41 13.65 20.27
N PHE A 98 1.66 13.72 18.96
CA PHE A 98 2.93 13.37 18.37
C PHE A 98 3.57 14.57 17.65
N HIS A 99 4.89 14.67 17.75
CA HIS A 99 5.64 15.73 17.09
C HIS A 99 5.45 15.67 15.56
N ALA A 100 5.04 16.79 14.99
CA ALA A 100 4.86 17.04 13.56
C ALA A 100 3.84 16.13 12.84
N LEU A 101 3.13 15.23 13.54
CA LEU A 101 2.23 14.29 12.85
C LEU A 101 0.93 14.99 12.41
N ALA A 102 0.29 15.76 13.28
CA ALA A 102 -0.93 16.49 12.92
C ALA A 102 -0.71 17.50 11.77
N SER A 103 0.47 18.12 11.71
CA SER A 103 0.78 19.07 10.63
C SER A 103 0.96 18.41 9.25
N LEU A 104 1.20 17.10 9.20
CA LEU A 104 1.28 16.33 7.95
C LEU A 104 -0.10 15.86 7.46
N VAL A 105 -1.09 15.81 8.35
CA VAL A 105 -2.42 15.25 8.08
C VAL A 105 -3.50 16.26 8.49
N THR A 106 -3.30 17.55 8.15
CA THR A 106 -4.29 18.59 8.45
C THR A 106 -5.43 18.53 7.42
N PRO A 107 -6.69 18.31 7.85
CA PRO A 107 -7.83 18.29 6.93
C PRO A 107 -7.99 19.61 6.18
N VAL A 108 -8.29 19.56 4.88
CA VAL A 108 -8.52 20.72 4.01
C VAL A 108 -9.92 20.73 3.45
N ALA A 109 -10.40 19.59 2.93
CA ALA A 109 -11.72 19.45 2.32
C ALA A 109 -12.24 18.02 2.41
N GLU A 110 -13.53 17.84 2.16
CA GLU A 110 -14.19 16.55 2.03
C GLU A 110 -14.86 16.46 0.65
N HIS A 111 -14.68 15.32 -0.01
CA HIS A 111 -15.24 15.07 -1.33
C HIS A 111 -16.04 13.76 -1.32
N ARG A 112 -17.23 13.77 -1.90
CA ARG A 112 -17.94 12.53 -2.20
C ARG A 112 -17.32 11.88 -3.42
N VAL A 113 -16.90 10.62 -3.27
CA VAL A 113 -16.22 9.84 -4.31
C VAL A 113 -16.87 8.46 -4.45
N ALA A 114 -16.88 7.95 -5.68
CA ALA A 114 -17.22 6.55 -5.91
C ALA A 114 -15.97 5.70 -5.77
N THR A 115 -16.07 4.59 -5.06
CA THR A 115 -14.99 3.60 -5.00
C THR A 115 -15.27 2.41 -5.92
N THR A 116 -14.24 1.65 -6.25
CA THR A 116 -14.31 0.45 -7.10
C THR A 116 -13.68 -0.73 -6.36
N CYS A 117 -14.37 -1.88 -6.34
CA CYS A 117 -13.78 -3.13 -5.83
C CYS A 117 -12.67 -3.61 -6.77
N LEU A 118 -11.58 -4.11 -6.25
CA LEU A 118 -10.53 -4.73 -7.08
C LEU A 118 -11.08 -5.88 -7.93
N ASP A 119 -11.95 -6.70 -7.36
CA ASP A 119 -12.53 -7.86 -8.05
C ASP A 119 -13.48 -7.50 -9.19
N ASP A 120 -14.01 -6.28 -9.21
CA ASP A 120 -14.90 -5.77 -10.26
C ASP A 120 -14.13 -5.21 -11.48
N ILE A 121 -12.81 -5.03 -11.37
CA ILE A 121 -11.98 -4.52 -12.45
C ILE A 121 -11.62 -5.67 -13.40
N ALA A 122 -12.32 -5.70 -14.54
CA ALA A 122 -12.22 -6.83 -15.50
C ALA A 122 -10.84 -7.03 -16.12
N ASP A 123 -10.07 -5.95 -16.29
CA ASP A 123 -8.78 -5.95 -16.97
C ASP A 123 -7.59 -6.28 -16.06
N LEU A 124 -7.84 -6.54 -14.77
CA LEU A 124 -6.82 -7.06 -13.87
C LEU A 124 -6.58 -8.53 -14.19
N GLY A 125 -5.43 -8.80 -14.79
CA GLY A 125 -4.95 -10.14 -15.04
C GLY A 125 -4.54 -10.89 -13.77
N ASP A 126 -3.74 -11.91 -13.94
CA ASP A 126 -3.17 -12.66 -12.84
C ASP A 126 -2.01 -11.87 -12.21
N ILE A 127 -2.20 -11.39 -10.99
CA ILE A 127 -1.27 -10.52 -10.26
C ILE A 127 -0.32 -11.36 -9.41
N ASP A 128 0.98 -11.02 -9.43
CA ASP A 128 2.02 -11.66 -8.63
C ASP A 128 2.35 -10.90 -7.35
N PHE A 129 2.42 -9.59 -7.45
CA PHE A 129 2.81 -8.70 -6.36
C PHE A 129 1.85 -7.54 -6.22
N ILE A 130 1.39 -7.30 -4.98
CA ILE A 130 0.56 -6.14 -4.63
C ILE A 130 1.35 -5.21 -3.73
N LYS A 131 1.38 -3.90 -4.06
CA LYS A 131 1.73 -2.83 -3.13
C LYS A 131 0.46 -2.04 -2.82
N ILE A 132 0.17 -1.79 -1.54
CA ILE A 132 -0.97 -0.99 -1.09
C ILE A 132 -0.51 0.06 -0.09
N ASP A 133 -0.89 1.32 -0.35
CA ASP A 133 -0.65 2.46 0.53
C ASP A 133 -1.77 3.48 0.24
N VAL A 134 -2.87 3.34 0.96
CA VAL A 134 -4.11 4.12 0.76
C VAL A 134 -4.59 4.78 2.06
N GLN A 135 -3.65 4.96 2.97
CA GLN A 135 -3.81 5.76 4.17
C GLN A 135 -5.00 5.31 5.05
N GLY A 136 -4.97 4.02 5.44
CA GLY A 136 -5.92 3.42 6.38
C GLY A 136 -7.02 2.55 5.76
N ALA A 137 -7.21 2.56 4.43
CA ALA A 137 -8.21 1.74 3.74
C ALA A 137 -7.65 0.43 3.17
N GLU A 138 -6.42 0.02 3.54
CA GLU A 138 -5.72 -1.15 2.99
C GLU A 138 -6.52 -2.44 3.13
N LEU A 139 -7.14 -2.63 4.31
CA LEU A 139 -7.95 -3.83 4.57
C LEU A 139 -9.23 -3.87 3.73
N ASP A 140 -9.85 -2.72 3.44
CA ASP A 140 -11.04 -2.66 2.59
C ASP A 140 -10.69 -3.03 1.15
N VAL A 141 -9.57 -2.53 0.64
CA VAL A 141 -9.05 -2.91 -0.67
C VAL A 141 -8.84 -4.42 -0.76
N LEU A 142 -8.17 -5.02 0.23
CA LEU A 142 -7.89 -6.45 0.27
C LEU A 142 -9.13 -7.32 0.43
N ARG A 143 -10.10 -6.88 1.26
CA ARG A 143 -11.38 -7.60 1.44
C ARG A 143 -12.20 -7.67 0.17
N ASN A 144 -12.10 -6.66 -0.67
CA ASN A 144 -12.83 -6.54 -1.93
C ASN A 144 -11.96 -6.91 -3.16
N GLY A 145 -10.87 -7.65 -2.92
CA GLY A 145 -9.95 -8.20 -3.92
C GLY A 145 -9.65 -9.68 -3.69
N GLN A 146 -10.58 -10.45 -3.15
CA GLN A 146 -10.33 -11.85 -2.78
C GLN A 146 -10.04 -12.76 -3.97
N ARG A 147 -10.67 -12.50 -5.13
CA ARG A 147 -10.38 -13.21 -6.37
C ARG A 147 -8.92 -12.96 -6.81
N ILE A 148 -8.50 -11.72 -6.78
CA ILE A 148 -7.12 -11.32 -7.12
C ILE A 148 -6.14 -11.96 -6.15
N LEU A 149 -6.43 -11.94 -4.84
CA LEU A 149 -5.54 -12.49 -3.81
C LEU A 149 -5.21 -13.98 -4.03
N GLN A 150 -6.04 -14.75 -4.73
CA GLN A 150 -5.77 -16.19 -4.94
C GLN A 150 -4.48 -16.45 -5.71
N GLY A 151 -4.14 -15.60 -6.70
CA GLY A 151 -2.93 -15.72 -7.51
C GLY A 151 -1.70 -14.98 -6.96
N VAL A 152 -1.88 -14.10 -5.97
CA VAL A 152 -0.81 -13.23 -5.47
C VAL A 152 0.23 -14.00 -4.67
N LEU A 153 1.51 -13.73 -4.94
CA LEU A 153 2.66 -14.36 -4.27
C LEU A 153 3.17 -13.54 -3.10
N ALA A 154 3.17 -12.21 -3.23
CA ALA A 154 3.63 -11.32 -2.18
C ALA A 154 2.81 -10.02 -2.13
N ILE A 155 2.70 -9.44 -0.92
CA ILE A 155 1.99 -8.19 -0.66
C ILE A 155 2.89 -7.31 0.20
N GLN A 156 3.10 -6.07 -0.24
CA GLN A 156 3.63 -5.01 0.60
C GLN A 156 2.50 -4.04 0.92
N THR A 157 2.28 -3.77 2.19
CA THR A 157 1.20 -2.88 2.63
C THR A 157 1.64 -2.05 3.84
N GLU A 158 1.16 -0.80 3.90
CA GLU A 158 1.25 -0.06 5.14
C GLU A 158 0.40 -0.75 6.22
N VAL A 159 0.93 -0.81 7.43
CA VAL A 159 0.24 -1.32 8.61
C VAL A 159 0.36 -0.32 9.74
N ASN A 160 -0.72 -0.14 10.49
CA ASN A 160 -0.83 0.90 11.49
C ASN A 160 -0.88 0.34 12.91
N PHE A 161 -0.08 0.92 13.83
CA PHE A 161 -0.03 0.56 15.25
C PHE A 161 -0.80 1.56 16.12
N LEU A 162 -1.25 2.67 15.54
CA LEU A 162 -2.11 3.67 16.13
C LEU A 162 -3.21 4.04 15.15
N GLU A 163 -4.37 4.40 15.67
CA GLU A 163 -5.53 4.81 14.88
C GLU A 163 -5.35 6.25 14.36
N GLN A 164 -4.55 6.39 13.30
CA GLN A 164 -4.28 7.70 12.67
C GLN A 164 -5.52 8.27 11.98
N TYR A 165 -6.38 7.40 11.49
CA TYR A 165 -7.67 7.73 10.88
C TYR A 165 -8.76 6.96 11.62
N HIS A 166 -9.88 7.59 11.93
CA HIS A 166 -10.96 7.00 12.70
C HIS A 166 -11.56 5.76 12.02
N GLY A 167 -11.52 4.63 12.71
CA GLY A 167 -12.09 3.36 12.22
C GLY A 167 -11.21 2.59 11.25
N GLN A 168 -9.98 3.06 10.96
CA GLN A 168 -9.04 2.32 10.14
C GLN A 168 -8.69 0.95 10.72
N ALA A 169 -8.31 0.02 9.87
CA ALA A 169 -7.79 -1.27 10.32
C ALA A 169 -6.41 -1.11 10.98
N MET A 170 -6.19 -1.86 12.06
CA MET A 170 -4.89 -1.92 12.71
C MET A 170 -4.06 -3.08 12.17
N PHE A 171 -2.76 -3.11 12.51
CA PHE A 171 -1.85 -4.21 12.15
C PHE A 171 -2.46 -5.59 12.44
N SER A 172 -3.10 -5.77 13.60
CA SER A 172 -3.71 -7.03 14.01
C SER A 172 -4.84 -7.48 13.08
N ASP A 173 -5.65 -6.54 12.59
CA ASP A 173 -6.79 -6.85 11.73
C ASP A 173 -6.32 -7.29 10.34
N LEU A 174 -5.32 -6.58 9.83
CA LEU A 174 -4.72 -6.86 8.53
C LEU A 174 -3.90 -8.15 8.56
N ASP A 175 -3.10 -8.39 9.61
CA ASP A 175 -2.34 -9.64 9.81
C ASP A 175 -3.29 -10.84 9.92
N ALA A 176 -4.35 -10.75 10.69
CA ALA A 176 -5.34 -11.81 10.82
C ALA A 176 -6.03 -12.12 9.48
N PHE A 177 -6.41 -11.09 8.73
CA PHE A 177 -7.02 -11.25 7.41
C PHE A 177 -6.06 -11.92 6.41
N LEU A 178 -4.83 -11.45 6.31
CA LEU A 178 -3.85 -12.00 5.36
C LEU A 178 -3.48 -13.44 5.70
N ARG A 179 -3.31 -13.78 6.99
CA ARG A 179 -3.08 -15.18 7.42
C ARG A 179 -4.25 -16.09 7.07
N ALA A 180 -5.49 -15.63 7.26
CA ALA A 180 -6.69 -16.38 6.88
C ALA A 180 -6.78 -16.61 5.35
N ASN A 181 -6.15 -15.75 4.55
CA ASN A 181 -6.06 -15.84 3.08
C ASN A 181 -4.78 -16.53 2.57
N GLY A 182 -4.05 -17.23 3.43
CA GLY A 182 -2.90 -18.06 3.04
C GLY A 182 -1.61 -17.27 2.83
N PHE A 183 -1.43 -16.16 3.55
CA PHE A 183 -0.19 -15.41 3.58
C PHE A 183 0.48 -15.51 4.94
N GLN A 184 1.80 -15.37 4.97
CA GLN A 184 2.59 -15.26 6.18
C GLN A 184 3.31 -13.92 6.22
N PHE A 185 3.36 -13.30 7.39
CA PHE A 185 4.20 -12.14 7.62
C PHE A 185 5.66 -12.52 7.39
N HIS A 186 6.34 -11.76 6.53
CA HIS A 186 7.74 -12.00 6.17
C HIS A 186 8.69 -11.05 6.88
N CYS A 187 8.52 -9.75 6.67
CA CYS A 187 9.38 -8.73 7.26
C CYS A 187 8.74 -7.34 7.23
N VAL A 188 9.43 -6.39 7.83
CA VAL A 188 9.14 -4.96 7.73
C VAL A 188 10.28 -4.28 6.98
N LEU A 189 9.94 -3.44 5.99
CA LEU A 189 10.91 -2.71 5.16
C LEU A 189 11.14 -1.27 5.65
N GLY A 190 10.11 -0.63 6.22
CA GLY A 190 10.17 0.75 6.69
C GLY A 190 9.39 0.93 7.98
N TYR A 191 9.74 1.97 8.73
CA TYR A 191 9.09 2.29 10.01
C TYR A 191 8.81 3.77 10.12
N GLY A 192 7.59 4.13 10.52
CA GLY A 192 7.23 5.47 10.93
C GLY A 192 7.27 5.62 12.44
N TRP A 193 8.25 6.36 12.95
CA TRP A 193 8.39 6.68 14.37
C TRP A 193 8.04 8.14 14.60
N ARG A 194 7.33 8.41 15.70
CA ARG A 194 7.05 9.79 16.13
C ARG A 194 7.25 9.94 17.64
N PRO A 195 7.94 11.00 18.08
CA PRO A 195 8.07 11.29 19.51
C PRO A 195 6.75 11.81 20.08
N PHE A 196 6.47 11.40 21.33
CA PHE A 196 5.37 11.98 22.11
C PHE A 196 5.63 13.43 22.48
N LEU A 197 4.60 14.25 22.43
CA LEU A 197 4.62 15.61 22.99
C LEU A 197 4.16 15.59 24.46
N PRO A 198 4.79 16.38 25.34
CA PRO A 198 5.95 17.28 25.12
C PRO A 198 7.33 16.62 25.34
N LEU A 199 7.42 15.29 25.35
CA LEU A 199 8.63 14.54 25.74
C LEU A 199 9.73 14.60 24.65
N LEU A 200 10.02 15.79 24.15
CA LEU A 200 11.12 16.00 23.22
C LEU A 200 12.43 16.16 23.97
N ASN A 201 13.46 15.41 23.59
CA ASN A 201 14.80 15.59 24.10
C ASN A 201 15.66 16.34 23.10
N PRO A 202 15.97 17.64 23.31
CA PRO A 202 16.75 18.44 22.37
C PRO A 202 18.18 17.90 22.15
N ARG A 203 18.73 17.15 23.11
CA ARG A 203 20.10 16.58 23.02
C ARG A 203 20.13 15.25 22.29
N ALA A 204 19.03 14.49 22.28
CA ALA A 204 18.95 13.20 21.59
C ALA A 204 18.29 13.30 20.20
N GLY A 205 17.92 14.51 19.79
CA GLY A 205 17.15 14.73 18.57
C GLY A 205 15.75 14.07 18.63
N VAL A 206 15.21 13.73 17.49
CA VAL A 206 13.86 13.14 17.35
C VAL A 206 13.78 11.69 17.85
N LYS A 207 14.87 11.12 18.40
CA LYS A 207 14.94 9.69 18.75
C LYS A 207 14.56 9.34 20.19
N ALA A 208 14.25 10.32 21.04
CA ALA A 208 13.87 10.06 22.42
C ALA A 208 12.35 9.88 22.54
N PHE A 209 11.92 8.85 23.28
CA PHE A 209 10.51 8.57 23.56
C PHE A 209 9.63 8.43 22.30
N ASN A 210 10.12 7.69 21.31
CA ASN A 210 9.40 7.43 20.07
C ASN A 210 8.39 6.32 20.23
N GLN A 211 7.20 6.53 19.66
CA GLN A 211 6.21 5.51 19.38
C GLN A 211 6.33 5.10 17.91
N GLN A 212 6.28 3.81 17.64
CA GLN A 212 6.04 3.30 16.30
C GLN A 212 4.57 3.55 15.93
N VAL A 213 4.35 4.25 14.83
CA VAL A 213 3.02 4.69 14.39
C VAL A 213 2.53 3.80 13.24
N TRP A 214 3.39 3.56 12.23
CA TRP A 214 3.12 2.69 11.09
C TRP A 214 4.38 1.93 10.66
N ALA A 215 4.22 1.00 9.75
CA ALA A 215 5.31 0.31 9.09
C ALA A 215 4.89 -0.21 7.70
N ASP A 216 5.87 -0.40 6.81
CA ASP A 216 5.70 -1.12 5.56
C ASP A 216 5.93 -2.61 5.79
N ALA A 217 4.88 -3.39 5.88
CA ALA A 217 4.93 -4.82 6.12
C ALA A 217 4.90 -5.60 4.80
N VAL A 218 5.68 -6.67 4.74
CA VAL A 218 5.67 -7.62 3.62
C VAL A 218 5.09 -8.93 4.08
N TYR A 219 4.14 -9.42 3.31
CA TYR A 219 3.56 -10.75 3.44
C TYR A 219 3.88 -11.57 2.20
N VAL A 220 4.13 -12.84 2.38
CA VAL A 220 4.39 -13.80 1.28
C VAL A 220 3.42 -14.95 1.38
N ARG A 221 3.17 -15.62 0.26
CA ARG A 221 2.35 -16.83 0.24
C ARG A 221 2.90 -17.85 1.26
N ASP A 222 2.01 -18.51 1.98
CA ASP A 222 2.38 -19.54 2.95
C ASP A 222 3.09 -20.71 2.22
N TRP A 223 4.37 -20.90 2.54
CA TRP A 223 5.20 -21.97 1.96
C TRP A 223 4.61 -23.37 2.13
N MET A 224 3.77 -23.57 3.16
CA MET A 224 3.10 -24.84 3.42
C MET A 224 1.82 -25.04 2.59
N GLN A 225 1.45 -24.06 1.76
CA GLN A 225 0.21 -24.04 0.96
C GLN A 225 0.48 -23.69 -0.52
N LEU A 226 1.70 -23.90 -0.99
CA LEU A 226 2.08 -23.60 -2.38
C LEU A 226 1.36 -24.49 -3.40
N ASP A 227 0.88 -25.65 -2.99
CA ASP A 227 0.05 -26.56 -3.79
C ASP A 227 -1.29 -25.94 -4.25
N ARG A 228 -1.69 -24.83 -3.66
CA ARG A 228 -2.86 -24.06 -4.08
C ARG A 228 -2.59 -23.13 -5.28
N LEU A 229 -1.34 -22.92 -5.62
CA LEU A 229 -0.93 -22.09 -6.76
C LEU A 229 -0.90 -22.90 -8.04
N SER A 230 -1.09 -22.22 -9.18
CA SER A 230 -0.91 -22.85 -10.48
C SER A 230 0.57 -23.18 -10.74
N ALA A 231 0.85 -24.11 -11.64
CA ALA A 231 2.23 -24.43 -12.02
C ALA A 231 2.99 -23.21 -12.55
N GLU A 232 2.31 -22.34 -13.32
CA GLU A 232 2.89 -21.10 -13.85
C GLU A 232 3.33 -20.11 -12.75
N LYS A 233 2.68 -20.16 -11.56
CA LYS A 233 3.06 -19.31 -10.42
C LYS A 233 4.22 -19.87 -9.63
N LEU A 234 4.56 -21.15 -9.81
CA LEU A 234 5.63 -21.83 -9.09
C LEU A 234 6.95 -21.87 -9.90
N GLU A 235 6.89 -21.56 -11.19
CA GLU A 235 8.04 -21.39 -12.10
C GLU A 235 8.59 -19.96 -12.04
#